data_056effc5a4b4a8befe5e79292aada7f4
#
_entry.id   056effc5a4b4a8befe5e79292aada7f4
#
_cell.length_a   1.000
_cell.length_b   1.000
_cell.length_c   1.000
_cell.angle_alpha   90.00
_cell.angle_beta   90.00
_cell.angle_gamma   90.00
#
_symmetry.space_group_name_H-M   'P 1'
#
loop_
_entity.id
_entity.type
_entity.pdbx_description
1 polymer ?
#
loop_
_entity_poly.entity_id
_entity_poly.type
_entity_poly.pdbx_seq_one_letter_code
_entity_poly.pdbx_strand_id
1 'polypeptide(L)'
;YSGVFAPSTIKVSSYKDLDGLTIGVTGGTLEDLELTKMAPKGAKITRFGDNAATLSAIKSKQVQVLVAGNTVAASVTEANPDFDLERKFIIKDSPCFIGVKKGNEDLLRWVNVFILHKKLGGALNKISQKWLGQDLPALPSL
;
A
#
# COMPACT_ATOMS: atom_id res chain seq x y z
N TYR A 1 3.16 -2.97 1.13
CA TYR A 1 2.16 -3.00 2.21
C TYR A 1 0.91 -2.22 1.83
N SER A 2 -0.20 -2.58 2.49
CA SER A 2 -1.43 -1.80 2.49
C SER A 2 -1.45 -0.90 3.72
N GLY A 3 -1.85 0.35 3.59
CA GLY A 3 -1.78 1.35 4.65
C GLY A 3 -2.93 2.33 4.67
N VAL A 4 -3.00 3.05 5.77
CA VAL A 4 -3.87 4.21 5.97
C VAL A 4 -3.04 5.46 5.78
N PHE A 5 -3.52 6.37 4.94
CA PHE A 5 -2.87 7.63 4.59
C PHE A 5 -3.84 8.80 4.79
N ALA A 6 -3.37 9.89 5.31
CA ALA A 6 -4.16 11.09 5.51
C ALA A 6 -3.24 12.32 5.61
N PRO A 7 -3.76 13.55 5.44
CA PRO A 7 -3.04 14.77 5.72
C PRO A 7 -2.46 14.80 7.15
N SER A 8 -1.37 15.53 7.35
CA SER A 8 -0.70 15.69 8.65
C SER A 8 -1.64 16.21 9.76
N THR A 9 -2.64 17.00 9.38
CA THR A 9 -3.65 17.55 10.28
C THR A 9 -4.62 16.53 10.85
N ILE A 10 -4.80 15.39 10.18
CA ILE A 10 -5.68 14.31 10.65
C ILE A 10 -4.88 13.34 11.51
N LYS A 11 -5.23 13.27 12.78
CA LYS A 11 -4.54 12.42 13.77
C LYS A 11 -5.22 11.06 13.85
N VAL A 12 -4.59 10.08 13.20
CA VAL A 12 -5.06 8.69 13.14
C VAL A 12 -3.84 7.80 13.38
N SER A 13 -3.90 6.89 14.33
CA SER A 13 -2.84 5.94 14.67
C SER A 13 -3.31 4.49 14.69
N SER A 14 -4.63 4.29 14.68
CA SER A 14 -5.26 2.98 14.74
C SER A 14 -6.61 2.97 14.02
N TYR A 15 -7.18 1.79 13.85
CA TYR A 15 -8.53 1.65 13.30
C TYR A 15 -9.61 2.38 14.10
N LYS A 16 -9.45 2.48 15.42
CA LYS A 16 -10.43 3.15 16.29
C LYS A 16 -10.56 4.64 15.97
N ASP A 17 -9.47 5.26 15.55
CA ASP A 17 -9.41 6.69 15.24
C ASP A 17 -10.10 7.02 13.89
N LEU A 18 -10.52 6.00 13.14
CA LEU A 18 -11.28 6.15 11.90
C LEU A 18 -12.78 6.43 12.15
N ASP A 19 -13.22 6.38 13.39
CA ASP A 19 -14.62 6.61 13.74
C ASP A 19 -15.06 8.02 13.35
N GLY A 20 -16.20 8.12 12.68
CA GLY A 20 -16.74 9.38 12.17
C GLY A 20 -16.05 9.94 10.91
N LEU A 21 -14.91 9.41 10.50
CA LEU A 21 -14.19 9.88 9.32
C LEU A 21 -14.73 9.28 8.01
N THR A 22 -14.57 10.05 6.93
CA THR A 22 -14.87 9.60 5.57
C THR A 22 -13.59 9.00 4.94
N ILE A 23 -13.67 7.74 4.55
CA ILE A 23 -12.52 6.93 4.09
C ILE A 23 -12.74 6.53 2.65
N GLY A 24 -11.78 6.82 1.78
CA GLY A 24 -11.76 6.37 0.40
C GLY A 24 -10.94 5.09 0.23
N VAL A 25 -11.48 4.15 -0.51
CA VAL A 25 -10.81 2.89 -0.86
C VAL A 25 -11.24 2.43 -2.26
N THR A 26 -10.36 1.75 -2.99
CA THR A 26 -10.75 1.10 -4.24
C THR A 26 -11.51 -0.18 -3.93
N GLY A 27 -12.73 -0.28 -4.44
CA GLY A 27 -13.64 -1.40 -4.16
C GLY A 27 -13.11 -2.74 -4.63
N GLY A 28 -13.30 -3.80 -3.82
CA GLY A 28 -12.91 -5.16 -4.14
C GLY A 28 -11.41 -5.47 -3.99
N THR A 29 -10.61 -4.51 -3.55
CA THR A 29 -9.18 -4.73 -3.28
C THR A 29 -8.94 -5.39 -1.92
N LEU A 30 -7.69 -5.83 -1.68
CA LEU A 30 -7.29 -6.34 -0.37
C LEU A 30 -7.52 -5.29 0.73
N GLU A 31 -7.23 -4.03 0.43
CA GLU A 31 -7.41 -2.90 1.32
C GLU A 31 -8.88 -2.73 1.72
N ASP A 32 -9.80 -2.85 0.77
CA ASP A 32 -11.25 -2.78 1.05
C ASP A 32 -11.70 -3.93 1.95
N LEU A 33 -11.24 -5.14 1.68
CA LEU A 33 -11.58 -6.32 2.48
C LEU A 33 -11.09 -6.20 3.93
N GLU A 34 -9.83 -5.78 4.13
CA GLU A 34 -9.26 -5.61 5.46
C GLU A 34 -9.90 -4.43 6.21
N LEU A 35 -10.12 -3.28 5.53
CA LEU A 35 -10.80 -2.14 6.10
C LEU A 35 -12.23 -2.50 6.56
N THR A 36 -12.98 -3.22 5.72
CA THR A 36 -14.35 -3.62 6.04
C THR A 36 -14.44 -4.48 7.30
N LYS A 37 -13.44 -5.33 7.57
CA LYS A 37 -13.40 -6.17 8.77
C LYS A 37 -13.08 -5.38 10.04
N MET A 38 -12.26 -4.33 9.92
CA MET A 38 -11.62 -3.67 11.07
C MET A 38 -12.16 -2.27 11.37
N ALA A 39 -12.84 -1.65 10.42
CA ALA A 39 -13.36 -0.28 10.59
C ALA A 39 -14.41 -0.20 11.71
N PRO A 40 -14.38 0.85 12.53
CA PRO A 40 -15.42 1.09 13.52
C PRO A 40 -16.77 1.40 12.83
N LYS A 41 -17.86 1.21 13.56
CA LYS A 41 -19.22 1.37 13.02
C LYS A 41 -19.55 2.79 12.52
N GLY A 42 -18.90 3.80 13.08
CA GLY A 42 -19.07 5.19 12.66
C GLY A 42 -18.21 5.60 11.47
N ALA A 43 -17.28 4.77 11.00
CA ALA A 43 -16.47 5.06 9.83
C ALA A 43 -17.31 5.03 8.55
N LYS A 44 -17.17 6.07 7.71
CA LYS A 44 -17.91 6.19 6.44
C LYS A 44 -17.02 5.74 5.28
N ILE A 45 -17.15 4.50 4.86
CA ILE A 45 -16.33 3.92 3.77
C ILE A 45 -16.98 4.23 2.43
N THR A 46 -16.26 4.99 1.59
CA THR A 46 -16.63 5.27 0.20
C THR A 46 -15.75 4.43 -0.72
N ARG A 47 -16.39 3.58 -1.53
CA ARG A 47 -15.71 2.69 -2.49
C ARG A 47 -15.71 3.29 -3.87
N PHE A 48 -14.56 3.36 -4.49
CA PHE A 48 -14.39 3.86 -5.85
C PHE A 48 -14.09 2.71 -6.81
N GLY A 49 -14.38 2.92 -8.09
CA GLY A 49 -14.23 1.87 -9.11
C GLY A 49 -12.77 1.55 -9.45
N ASP A 50 -11.86 2.49 -9.23
CA ASP A 50 -10.43 2.33 -9.51
C ASP A 50 -9.56 3.24 -8.62
N ASN A 51 -8.25 3.06 -8.73
CA ASN A 51 -7.28 3.85 -7.97
C ASN A 51 -7.28 5.34 -8.38
N ALA A 52 -7.51 5.65 -9.65
CA ALA A 52 -7.50 7.04 -10.11
C ALA A 52 -8.65 7.85 -9.48
N ALA A 53 -9.86 7.27 -9.45
CA ALA A 53 -11.01 7.86 -8.78
C ALA A 53 -10.79 7.99 -7.26
N THR A 54 -10.21 6.97 -6.62
CA THR A 54 -9.88 7.00 -5.19
C THR A 54 -8.87 8.11 -4.87
N LEU A 55 -7.82 8.26 -5.69
CA LEU A 55 -6.82 9.32 -5.52
C LEU A 55 -7.39 10.71 -5.80
N SER A 56 -8.29 10.84 -6.76
CA SER A 56 -8.99 12.10 -7.02
C SER A 56 -9.86 12.52 -5.83
N ALA A 57 -10.50 11.57 -5.17
CA ALA A 57 -11.36 11.83 -4.01
C ALA A 57 -10.57 12.36 -2.79
N ILE A 58 -9.36 11.85 -2.52
CA ILE A 58 -8.53 12.40 -1.43
C ILE A 58 -7.99 13.78 -1.79
N LYS A 59 -7.59 14.00 -3.06
CA LYS A 59 -7.12 15.32 -3.54
C LYS A 59 -8.20 16.39 -3.47
N SER A 60 -9.43 16.06 -3.84
CA SER A 60 -10.58 16.97 -3.79
C SER A 60 -11.18 17.13 -2.40
N LYS A 61 -10.63 16.45 -1.38
CA LYS A 61 -11.15 16.42 0.00
C LYS A 61 -12.56 15.83 0.11
N GLN A 62 -13.00 15.06 -0.88
CA GLN A 62 -14.24 14.27 -0.82
C GLN A 62 -14.16 13.20 0.27
N VAL A 63 -12.96 12.66 0.50
CA VAL A 63 -12.65 11.78 1.62
C VAL A 63 -11.50 12.38 2.45
N GLN A 64 -11.49 12.06 3.73
CA GLN A 64 -10.49 12.57 4.69
C GLN A 64 -9.30 11.63 4.83
N VAL A 65 -9.53 10.35 4.60
CA VAL A 65 -8.55 9.27 4.75
C VAL A 65 -8.54 8.44 3.48
N LEU A 66 -7.35 8.04 3.05
CA LEU A 66 -7.12 7.11 1.95
C LEU A 66 -6.64 5.77 2.52
N VAL A 67 -7.25 4.69 2.08
CA VAL A 67 -6.77 3.33 2.34
C VAL A 67 -6.37 2.70 1.02
N ALA A 68 -5.07 2.44 0.87
CA ALA A 68 -4.48 2.01 -0.40
C ALA A 68 -3.16 1.23 -0.20
N GLY A 69 -2.69 0.60 -1.27
CA GLY A 69 -1.31 0.11 -1.33
C GLY A 69 -0.30 1.27 -1.33
N ASN A 70 0.87 1.04 -0.76
CA ASN A 70 1.92 2.07 -0.65
C ASN A 70 2.37 2.63 -2.01
N THR A 71 2.37 1.84 -3.07
CA THR A 71 2.69 2.28 -4.43
C THR A 71 1.64 3.24 -4.99
N VAL A 72 0.37 2.97 -4.70
CA VAL A 72 -0.75 3.83 -5.10
C VAL A 72 -0.68 5.16 -4.36
N ALA A 73 -0.43 5.15 -3.06
CA ALA A 73 -0.28 6.37 -2.28
C ALA A 73 0.94 7.19 -2.71
N ALA A 74 2.07 6.54 -3.00
CA ALA A 74 3.30 7.21 -3.47
C ALA A 74 3.08 7.97 -4.79
N SER A 75 2.28 7.44 -5.71
CA SER A 75 2.00 8.11 -6.98
C SER A 75 1.30 9.47 -6.82
N VAL A 76 0.62 9.72 -5.70
CA VAL A 76 0.02 11.02 -5.40
C VAL A 76 1.08 12.06 -5.07
N THR A 77 2.00 11.70 -4.18
CA THR A 77 3.07 12.60 -3.71
C THR A 77 4.13 12.82 -4.79
N GLU A 78 4.40 11.83 -5.63
CA GLU A 78 5.28 11.98 -6.80
C GLU A 78 4.70 12.97 -7.84
N ALA A 79 3.41 12.86 -8.13
CA ALA A 79 2.75 13.75 -9.08
C ALA A 79 2.46 15.14 -8.49
N ASN A 80 2.42 15.29 -7.17
CA ASN A 80 2.14 16.53 -6.46
C ASN A 80 2.96 16.58 -5.16
N PRO A 81 4.23 17.01 -5.23
CA PRO A 81 5.13 17.03 -4.06
C PRO A 81 4.62 17.84 -2.87
N ASP A 82 3.81 18.87 -3.13
CA ASP A 82 3.23 19.74 -2.10
C ASP A 82 1.94 19.15 -1.48
N PHE A 83 1.48 17.99 -1.96
CA PHE A 83 0.27 17.39 -1.42
C PHE A 83 0.59 16.69 -0.11
N ASP A 84 0.01 17.21 0.98
CA ASP A 84 0.18 16.67 2.33
C ASP A 84 -0.54 15.32 2.45
N LEU A 85 0.21 14.23 2.33
CA LEU A 85 -0.28 12.87 2.50
C LEU A 85 0.77 12.03 3.22
N GLU A 86 0.49 11.69 4.46
CA GLU A 86 1.37 10.88 5.31
C GLU A 86 0.80 9.47 5.49
N ARG A 87 1.68 8.50 5.62
CA ARG A 87 1.31 7.18 6.15
C ARG A 87 1.00 7.29 7.63
N LYS A 88 -0.20 6.93 8.04
CA LYS A 88 -0.63 6.92 9.45
C LYS A 88 -0.29 5.59 10.13
N PHE A 89 -0.71 4.49 9.54
CA PHE A 89 -0.32 3.15 10.01
C PHE A 89 -0.43 2.10 8.88
N ILE A 90 0.22 0.97 9.08
CA ILE A 90 0.16 -0.16 8.16
C ILE A 90 -0.99 -1.08 8.57
N ILE A 91 -1.83 -1.44 7.59
CA ILE A 91 -2.92 -2.38 7.78
C ILE A 91 -2.40 -3.81 7.68
N LYS A 92 -1.60 -4.07 6.64
CA LYS A 92 -1.11 -5.41 6.34
C LYS A 92 0.13 -5.35 5.46
N ASP A 93 1.10 -6.18 5.78
CA ASP A 93 2.17 -6.46 4.85
C ASP A 93 1.62 -7.33 3.70
N SER A 94 1.91 -6.89 2.49
CA SER A 94 1.48 -7.58 1.28
C SER A 94 2.70 -7.84 0.39
N PRO A 95 3.51 -8.85 0.71
CA PRO A 95 4.65 -9.21 -0.12
C PRO A 95 4.18 -9.74 -1.47
N CYS A 96 4.85 -9.30 -2.54
CA CYS A 96 4.64 -9.84 -3.88
C CYS A 96 5.52 -11.06 -4.10
N PHE A 97 4.97 -12.07 -4.77
CA PHE A 97 5.66 -13.31 -5.09
C PHE A 97 5.66 -13.54 -6.60
N ILE A 98 6.66 -14.25 -7.09
CA ILE A 98 6.70 -14.74 -8.45
C ILE A 98 6.11 -16.15 -8.48
N GLY A 99 5.00 -16.31 -9.19
CA GLY A 99 4.37 -17.61 -9.40
C GLY A 99 5.04 -18.37 -10.55
N VAL A 100 5.41 -19.62 -10.31
CA VAL A 100 5.95 -20.53 -11.30
C VAL A 100 4.99 -21.71 -11.47
N LYS A 101 4.81 -22.19 -12.72
CA LYS A 101 3.96 -23.35 -13.00
C LYS A 101 4.40 -24.56 -12.17
N LYS A 102 3.46 -25.21 -11.51
CA LYS A 102 3.72 -26.44 -10.72
C LYS A 102 4.44 -27.48 -11.56
N GLY A 103 5.48 -28.09 -10.99
CA GLY A 103 6.33 -29.08 -11.63
C GLY A 103 7.54 -28.50 -12.39
N ASN A 104 7.69 -27.17 -12.45
CA ASN A 104 8.87 -26.55 -13.06
C ASN A 104 9.90 -26.14 -11.98
N GLU A 105 10.45 -27.15 -11.31
CA GLU A 105 11.35 -26.98 -10.16
C GLU A 105 12.67 -26.28 -10.54
N ASP A 106 13.18 -26.53 -11.74
CA ASP A 106 14.43 -25.91 -12.20
C ASP A 106 14.26 -24.39 -12.37
N LEU A 107 13.14 -23.96 -12.95
CA LEU A 107 12.82 -22.54 -13.06
C LEU A 107 12.61 -21.90 -11.68
N LEU A 108 11.94 -22.60 -10.78
CA LEU A 108 11.74 -22.12 -9.40
C LEU A 108 13.09 -21.89 -8.69
N ARG A 109 13.99 -22.85 -8.78
CA ARG A 109 15.35 -22.73 -8.20
C ARG A 109 16.13 -21.58 -8.82
N TRP A 110 16.07 -21.46 -10.14
CA TRP A 110 16.74 -20.37 -10.85
C TRP A 110 16.21 -19.00 -10.41
N VAL A 111 14.90 -18.82 -10.35
CA VAL A 111 14.25 -17.58 -9.91
C VAL A 111 14.67 -17.24 -8.47
N ASN A 112 14.63 -18.21 -7.56
CA ASN A 112 15.02 -18.01 -6.17
C ASN A 112 16.48 -17.56 -6.04
N VAL A 113 17.40 -18.21 -6.76
CA VAL A 113 18.84 -17.84 -6.78
C VAL A 113 19.01 -16.44 -7.39
N PHE A 114 18.32 -16.13 -8.47
CA PHE A 114 18.36 -14.80 -9.10
C PHE A 114 17.92 -13.70 -8.14
N ILE A 115 16.78 -13.88 -7.47
CA ILE A 115 16.27 -12.92 -6.49
C ILE A 115 17.24 -12.73 -5.32
N LEU A 116 17.76 -13.85 -4.77
CA LEU A 116 18.73 -13.80 -3.69
C LEU A 116 19.99 -13.02 -4.10
N HIS A 117 20.54 -13.32 -5.28
CA HIS A 117 21.71 -12.61 -5.80
C HIS A 117 21.45 -11.10 -5.97
N LYS A 118 20.28 -10.72 -6.52
CA LYS A 118 19.92 -9.31 -6.68
C LYS A 118 19.65 -8.60 -5.34
N LYS A 119 19.15 -9.33 -4.35
CA LYS A 119 18.98 -8.83 -2.98
C LYS A 119 20.35 -8.57 -2.32
N LEU A 120 21.22 -9.56 -2.31
CA LEU A 120 22.55 -9.46 -1.69
C LEU A 120 23.44 -8.40 -2.38
N GLY A 121 23.35 -8.29 -3.69
CA GLY A 121 24.08 -7.27 -4.47
C GLY A 121 23.49 -5.86 -4.39
N GLY A 122 22.41 -5.64 -3.61
CA GLY A 122 21.79 -4.33 -3.40
C GLY A 122 20.97 -3.81 -4.58
N ALA A 123 20.85 -4.57 -5.68
CA ALA A 123 20.09 -4.12 -6.87
C ALA A 123 18.59 -3.93 -6.56
N LEU A 124 18.00 -4.83 -5.77
CA LEU A 124 16.60 -4.69 -5.37
C LEU A 124 16.39 -3.47 -4.47
N ASN A 125 17.33 -3.18 -3.58
CA ASN A 125 17.25 -2.00 -2.73
C ASN A 125 17.31 -0.70 -3.52
N LYS A 126 18.18 -0.63 -4.54
CA LYS A 126 18.25 0.52 -5.45
C LYS A 126 16.91 0.74 -6.19
N ILE A 127 16.27 -0.34 -6.63
CA ILE A 127 14.94 -0.27 -7.28
C ILE A 127 13.89 0.23 -6.27
N SER A 128 13.90 -0.32 -5.05
CA SER A 128 12.98 0.11 -3.99
C SER A 128 13.12 1.60 -3.68
N GLN A 129 14.34 2.08 -3.49
CA GLN A 129 14.62 3.49 -3.26
C GLN A 129 14.17 4.38 -4.42
N LYS A 130 14.45 3.95 -5.67
CA LYS A 130 14.07 4.71 -6.86
C LYS A 130 12.56 4.86 -7.02
N TRP A 131 11.78 3.78 -6.81
CA TRP A 131 10.37 3.74 -7.15
C TRP A 131 9.43 3.86 -5.94
N LEU A 132 9.91 3.60 -4.73
CA LEU A 132 9.11 3.62 -3.51
C LEU A 132 9.64 4.60 -2.46
N GLY A 133 10.79 5.26 -2.71
CA GLY A 133 11.39 6.22 -1.79
C GLY A 133 11.83 5.61 -0.45
N GLN A 134 11.99 4.29 -0.37
CA GLN A 134 12.32 3.60 0.87
C GLN A 134 13.19 2.37 0.65
N ASP A 135 13.88 1.95 1.70
CA ASP A 135 14.65 0.72 1.68
C ASP A 135 13.77 -0.52 1.57
N LEU A 136 14.33 -1.56 0.97
CA LEU A 136 13.68 -2.85 0.91
C LEU A 136 13.54 -3.42 2.33
N PRO A 137 12.33 -3.80 2.79
CA PRO A 137 12.17 -4.38 4.10
C PRO A 137 12.89 -5.72 4.22
N ALA A 138 13.25 -6.10 5.43
CA ALA A 138 13.78 -7.44 5.70
C ALA A 138 12.66 -8.47 5.46
N LEU A 139 12.65 -9.07 4.28
CA LEU A 139 11.75 -10.16 3.94
C LEU A 139 12.36 -11.49 4.38
N PRO A 140 11.55 -12.45 4.87
CA PRO A 140 12.03 -13.78 5.16
C PRO A 140 12.61 -14.41 3.87
N SER A 141 13.68 -15.18 4.01
CA SER A 141 14.17 -16.07 2.96
C SER A 141 13.29 -17.31 2.94
N LEU A 142 12.85 -17.71 1.77
CA LEU A 142 12.17 -18.99 1.55
C LEU A 142 13.20 -20.09 1.44
#